data_df3c3f998861ad935dcec44db77d0fef
#
_entry.id   df3c3f998861ad935dcec44db77d0fef
#
_cell.length_a   1.000
_cell.length_b   1.000
_cell.length_c   1.000
_cell.angle_alpha   90.00
_cell.angle_beta   90.00
_cell.angle_gamma   90.00
#
_symmetry.space_group_name_H-M   'P 1'
#
loop_
_entity.id
_entity.type
_entity.pdbx_description
1 polymer ?
#
loop_
_entity_poly.entity_id
_entity_poly.type
_entity_poly.pdbx_seq_one_letter_code
_entity_poly.pdbx_strand_id
1 'polypeptide(L)'
;TLDASDSWAEEYISEWNWDLDMYFDSDGDGDTENDIDATGETFDWTDRPAGTWLIGLMVIDSNGLSSSEDIKVHVNYRGVWKDFVIDRRIQDPIIMTWDFPVTYEDEGANRIRYLRVKLIYPAKDGDQPLGGIDTDNKLDLYMYNSTDDDIANTTAIGDDNRDAGDCNSEDRCVWMVIGGSTVKGFEPGDWSCDLQNDKTHNTDVKQLVVELQYR
;
A
#
# COMPACT_ATOMS: atom_id res chain seq x y z
N THR A 1 2.72 8.60 15.88
CA THR A 1 3.43 9.51 16.79
C THR A 1 4.88 9.14 16.83
N LEU A 2 5.79 10.10 16.66
CA LEU A 2 7.20 10.01 17.04
C LEU A 2 7.29 10.39 18.52
N ASP A 3 8.07 9.66 19.29
CA ASP A 3 8.15 9.80 20.75
C ASP A 3 9.62 9.72 21.19
N ALA A 4 10.10 10.80 21.77
CA ALA A 4 11.46 10.94 22.29
C ALA A 4 11.49 11.03 23.82
N SER A 5 10.43 10.60 24.52
CA SER A 5 10.33 10.66 25.98
C SER A 5 11.38 9.83 26.74
N ASP A 6 12.00 8.86 26.05
CA ASP A 6 13.10 8.06 26.58
C ASP A 6 14.48 8.76 26.45
N SER A 7 14.55 9.95 25.85
CA SER A 7 15.78 10.74 25.77
C SER A 7 16.19 11.19 27.16
N TRP A 8 17.52 11.14 27.41
CA TRP A 8 18.07 11.43 28.75
C TRP A 8 19.21 12.47 28.70
N ALA A 9 19.26 13.33 29.73
CA ALA A 9 20.36 14.24 29.96
C ALA A 9 20.68 14.30 31.47
N GLU A 10 21.89 14.79 31.85
CA GLU A 10 22.29 14.89 33.26
C GLU A 10 21.39 15.86 34.06
N GLU A 11 20.95 16.97 33.43
CA GLU A 11 19.98 17.89 34.02
C GLU A 11 18.61 17.73 33.35
N TYR A 12 18.33 18.45 32.26
CA TYR A 12 17.11 18.31 31.47
C TYR A 12 17.35 18.62 30.00
N ILE A 13 16.55 18.01 29.13
CA ILE A 13 16.54 18.32 27.71
C ILE A 13 15.72 19.59 27.50
N SER A 14 16.31 20.58 26.80
CA SER A 14 15.67 21.86 26.52
C SER A 14 14.99 21.90 25.16
N GLU A 15 15.50 21.10 24.18
CA GLU A 15 14.98 21.07 22.82
C GLU A 15 14.98 19.66 22.25
N TRP A 16 13.94 19.35 21.45
CA TRP A 16 13.82 18.17 20.60
C TRP A 16 13.53 18.65 19.20
N ASN A 17 14.45 18.39 18.27
CA ASN A 17 14.38 18.81 16.89
C ASN A 17 14.32 17.57 16.00
N TRP A 18 13.28 17.48 15.20
CA TRP A 18 13.04 16.38 14.30
C TRP A 18 13.29 16.78 12.87
N ASP A 19 14.09 16.01 12.18
CA ASP A 19 14.21 15.98 10.72
C ASP A 19 13.35 14.82 10.23
N LEU A 20 12.33 15.10 9.43
CA LEU A 20 11.33 14.11 9.02
C LEU A 20 11.67 13.42 7.69
N ASP A 21 12.73 13.86 7.02
CA ASP A 21 13.26 13.25 5.78
C ASP A 21 14.73 13.65 5.55
N MET A 22 15.65 12.99 6.19
CA MET A 22 17.10 13.24 6.11
C MET A 22 17.71 13.07 4.69
N TYR A 23 16.88 12.77 3.68
CA TYR A 23 17.30 12.76 2.27
C TYR A 23 16.89 14.01 1.51
N PHE A 24 16.13 14.91 2.14
CA PHE A 24 15.61 16.11 1.52
C PHE A 24 16.07 17.36 2.30
N ASP A 25 16.80 18.25 1.65
CA ASP A 25 17.22 19.54 2.18
C ASP A 25 16.02 20.50 2.15
N SER A 26 15.32 20.63 3.28
CA SER A 26 14.07 21.38 3.39
C SER A 26 14.31 22.89 3.57
N ASP A 27 15.46 23.29 4.11
CA ASP A 27 15.82 24.70 4.33
C ASP A 27 16.71 25.29 3.23
N GLY A 28 17.30 24.45 2.37
CA GLY A 28 18.05 24.84 1.18
C GLY A 28 19.49 25.28 1.49
N ASP A 29 20.07 24.86 2.60
CA ASP A 29 21.42 25.22 2.99
C ASP A 29 22.50 24.29 2.41
N GLY A 30 22.09 23.17 1.84
CA GLY A 30 22.95 22.16 1.21
C GLY A 30 23.34 21.00 2.12
N ASP A 31 22.77 20.92 3.33
CA ASP A 31 22.98 19.85 4.29
C ASP A 31 21.63 19.23 4.66
N THR A 32 21.37 18.02 4.20
CA THR A 32 20.10 17.30 4.39
C THR A 32 19.94 16.66 5.78
N GLU A 33 20.99 16.73 6.63
CA GLU A 33 20.98 16.03 7.93
C GLU A 33 20.77 16.99 9.12
N ASN A 34 20.58 18.30 8.85
CA ASN A 34 20.46 19.32 9.89
C ASN A 34 19.10 20.05 9.90
N ASP A 35 18.19 19.67 9.02
CA ASP A 35 16.88 20.29 8.89
C ASP A 35 16.02 20.12 10.16
N ILE A 36 15.23 21.14 10.48
CA ILE A 36 14.28 21.08 11.59
C ILE A 36 12.87 21.24 11.04
N ASP A 37 12.23 20.09 10.77
CA ASP A 37 10.86 20.04 10.27
C ASP A 37 9.81 20.11 11.38
N ALA A 38 10.15 19.62 12.57
CA ALA A 38 9.27 19.62 13.71
C ALA A 38 10.03 19.72 15.03
N THR A 39 9.36 20.15 16.11
CA THR A 39 9.94 20.27 17.44
C THR A 39 9.02 19.70 18.51
N GLY A 40 9.59 19.28 19.65
CA GLY A 40 8.89 18.78 20.81
C GLY A 40 9.23 17.33 21.14
N GLU A 41 9.05 16.95 22.42
CA GLU A 41 9.32 15.61 22.94
C GLU A 41 8.51 14.53 22.22
N THR A 42 7.28 14.86 21.78
CA THR A 42 6.44 14.00 20.95
C THR A 42 5.91 14.79 19.76
N PHE A 43 5.76 14.11 18.61
CA PHE A 43 5.24 14.70 17.40
C PHE A 43 4.29 13.75 16.68
N ASP A 44 3.09 14.22 16.35
CA ASP A 44 2.11 13.45 15.58
C ASP A 44 2.42 13.56 14.08
N TRP A 45 3.10 12.56 13.58
CA TRP A 45 3.49 12.46 12.19
C TRP A 45 2.38 11.81 11.37
N THR A 46 1.53 12.63 10.76
CA THR A 46 0.34 12.22 10.00
C THR A 46 0.51 12.52 8.51
N ASP A 47 -0.36 11.89 7.70
CA ASP A 47 -0.53 12.17 6.26
C ASP A 47 0.75 12.01 5.42
N ARG A 48 1.57 11.04 5.78
CA ARG A 48 2.78 10.73 5.02
C ARG A 48 2.51 9.74 3.88
N PRO A 49 3.06 9.99 2.69
CA PRO A 49 3.02 9.02 1.61
C PRO A 49 3.64 7.69 2.02
N ALA A 50 3.17 6.62 1.38
CA ALA A 50 3.79 5.31 1.54
C ALA A 50 5.23 5.34 1.04
N GLY A 51 6.13 4.70 1.79
CA GLY A 51 7.56 4.70 1.51
C GLY A 51 8.40 4.35 2.71
N THR A 52 9.70 4.50 2.57
CA THR A 52 10.68 4.40 3.66
C THR A 52 11.27 5.78 3.91
N TRP A 53 11.24 6.18 5.16
CA TRP A 53 11.67 7.49 5.62
C TRP A 53 12.85 7.32 6.58
N LEU A 54 13.90 8.11 6.44
CA LEU A 54 14.96 8.25 7.43
C LEU A 54 14.65 9.49 8.25
N ILE A 55 14.37 9.29 9.54
CA ILE A 55 13.99 10.36 10.45
C ILE A 55 15.11 10.58 11.44
N GLY A 56 15.57 11.80 11.56
CA GLY A 56 16.53 12.25 12.54
C GLY A 56 15.88 12.86 13.77
N LEU A 57 16.47 12.65 14.92
CA LEU A 57 16.16 13.37 16.15
C LEU A 57 17.44 13.97 16.70
N MET A 58 17.46 15.26 16.90
CA MET A 58 18.51 15.97 17.67
C MET A 58 17.92 16.49 18.97
N VAL A 59 18.49 16.12 20.09
CA VAL A 59 18.15 16.67 21.40
C VAL A 59 19.26 17.61 21.90
N ILE A 60 18.87 18.69 22.59
CA ILE A 60 19.81 19.66 23.18
C ILE A 60 19.49 19.79 24.67
N ASP A 61 20.49 19.65 25.52
CA ASP A 61 20.33 19.81 26.96
C ASP A 61 20.39 21.30 27.40
N SER A 62 20.12 21.54 28.67
CA SER A 62 20.15 22.88 29.27
C SER A 62 21.55 23.57 29.25
N ASN A 63 22.60 22.83 29.00
CA ASN A 63 23.97 23.31 28.87
C ASN A 63 24.37 23.58 27.41
N GLY A 64 23.49 23.29 26.45
CA GLY A 64 23.72 23.41 25.02
C GLY A 64 24.50 22.24 24.42
N LEU A 65 24.60 21.10 25.10
CA LEU A 65 25.17 19.88 24.53
C LEU A 65 24.09 19.18 23.71
N SER A 66 24.45 18.74 22.51
CA SER A 66 23.54 18.04 21.60
C SER A 66 23.93 16.58 21.38
N SER A 67 22.93 15.74 21.09
CA SER A 67 23.08 14.37 20.62
C SER A 67 22.04 14.08 19.57
N SER A 68 22.40 13.31 18.55
CA SER A 68 21.50 12.94 17.44
C SER A 68 21.44 11.43 17.27
N GLU A 69 20.28 10.93 16.83
CA GLU A 69 20.03 9.55 16.46
C GLU A 69 19.07 9.54 15.28
N ASP A 70 19.16 8.52 14.42
CA ASP A 70 18.28 8.34 13.27
C ASP A 70 17.57 7.00 13.28
N ILE A 71 16.39 6.94 12.67
CA ILE A 71 15.58 5.73 12.54
C ILE A 71 14.91 5.63 11.16
N LYS A 72 14.89 4.41 10.62
CA LYS A 72 14.10 4.11 9.42
C LYS A 72 12.67 3.74 9.78
N VAL A 73 11.71 4.45 9.18
CA VAL A 73 10.28 4.21 9.34
C VAL A 73 9.68 3.78 8.00
N HIS A 74 8.97 2.65 8.00
CA HIS A 74 8.29 2.15 6.81
C HIS A 74 6.81 2.46 6.88
N VAL A 75 6.34 3.34 6.01
CA VAL A 75 4.92 3.67 5.84
C VAL A 75 4.36 2.82 4.70
N ASN A 76 3.51 1.86 5.04
CA ASN A 76 2.92 0.96 4.06
C ASN A 76 1.61 1.55 3.51
N TYR A 77 1.33 1.31 2.23
CA TYR A 77 0.02 1.61 1.66
C TYR A 77 -0.94 0.44 1.88
N ARG A 78 -2.19 0.77 2.22
CA ARG A 78 -3.28 -0.21 2.30
C ARG A 78 -4.62 0.42 1.93
N GLY A 79 -5.13 0.10 0.74
CA GLY A 79 -6.49 0.39 0.31
C GLY A 79 -7.43 -0.78 0.63
N VAL A 80 -8.64 -0.49 1.12
CA VAL A 80 -9.66 -1.51 1.43
C VAL A 80 -11.02 -1.03 0.96
N TRP A 81 -11.63 -1.80 0.07
CA TRP A 81 -12.99 -1.56 -0.43
C TRP A 81 -13.85 -2.78 -0.10
N LYS A 82 -15.05 -2.53 0.39
CA LYS A 82 -15.96 -3.58 0.87
C LYS A 82 -17.36 -3.37 0.35
N ASP A 83 -18.07 -4.48 0.22
CA ASP A 83 -19.52 -4.52 0.00
C ASP A 83 -19.96 -3.66 -1.20
N PHE A 84 -19.39 -3.92 -2.36
CA PHE A 84 -19.74 -3.27 -3.61
C PHE A 84 -20.11 -4.28 -4.70
N VAL A 85 -20.78 -3.80 -5.75
CA VAL A 85 -21.22 -4.63 -6.88
C VAL A 85 -20.42 -4.26 -8.11
N ILE A 86 -19.93 -5.26 -8.83
CA ILE A 86 -19.47 -5.10 -10.20
C ILE A 86 -20.54 -5.59 -11.18
N ASP A 87 -20.94 -4.73 -12.10
CA ASP A 87 -21.99 -5.01 -13.04
C ASP A 87 -21.61 -6.12 -14.04
N ARG A 88 -22.66 -6.73 -14.62
CA ARG A 88 -22.51 -7.74 -15.68
C ARG A 88 -22.00 -7.11 -16.97
N ARG A 89 -21.25 -7.89 -17.76
CA ARG A 89 -20.95 -7.48 -19.13
C ARG A 89 -22.24 -7.37 -19.97
N ILE A 90 -22.28 -6.43 -20.89
CA ILE A 90 -23.32 -6.31 -21.93
C ILE A 90 -22.74 -6.75 -23.27
N GLN A 91 -21.71 -6.10 -23.77
CA GLN A 91 -20.93 -6.46 -24.95
C GLN A 91 -19.48 -6.74 -24.54
N ASP A 92 -18.87 -5.78 -23.85
CA ASP A 92 -17.51 -5.86 -23.34
C ASP A 92 -17.54 -6.14 -21.83
N PRO A 93 -16.47 -6.70 -21.24
CA PRO A 93 -16.29 -6.84 -19.81
C PRO A 93 -16.45 -5.52 -19.08
N ILE A 94 -17.03 -5.53 -17.88
CA ILE A 94 -17.04 -4.37 -17.00
C ILE A 94 -15.74 -4.33 -16.22
N ILE A 95 -15.12 -3.16 -16.14
CA ILE A 95 -13.88 -2.91 -15.43
C ILE A 95 -14.12 -1.83 -14.37
N MET A 96 -13.61 -2.09 -13.16
CA MET A 96 -13.49 -1.11 -12.09
C MET A 96 -12.02 -0.95 -11.76
N THR A 97 -11.55 0.29 -11.68
CA THR A 97 -10.13 0.64 -11.49
C THR A 97 -9.91 1.33 -10.17
N TRP A 98 -8.80 1.00 -9.50
CA TRP A 98 -8.29 1.67 -8.31
C TRP A 98 -6.83 2.04 -8.53
N ASP A 99 -6.56 3.33 -8.43
CA ASP A 99 -5.21 3.88 -8.53
C ASP A 99 -4.57 3.97 -7.14
N PHE A 100 -3.25 3.75 -7.09
CA PHE A 100 -2.48 3.87 -5.87
C PHE A 100 -1.01 4.20 -6.17
N PRO A 101 -0.34 4.97 -5.30
CA PRO A 101 1.03 5.38 -5.54
C PRO A 101 2.00 4.21 -5.27
N VAL A 102 2.94 4.02 -6.17
CA VAL A 102 4.10 3.13 -6.02
C VAL A 102 5.36 3.97 -6.12
N THR A 103 6.07 4.11 -5.00
CA THR A 103 7.32 4.87 -4.92
C THR A 103 8.46 3.95 -4.55
N TYR A 104 9.60 4.09 -5.20
CA TYR A 104 10.84 3.45 -4.80
C TYR A 104 12.04 4.23 -5.34
N GLU A 105 13.21 3.99 -4.76
CA GLU A 105 14.47 4.57 -5.18
C GLU A 105 15.51 3.45 -5.32
N ASP A 106 16.33 3.51 -6.37
CA ASP A 106 17.34 2.48 -6.62
C ASP A 106 18.47 2.51 -5.61
N GLU A 107 18.87 3.69 -5.19
CA GLU A 107 20.00 3.93 -4.29
C GLU A 107 19.54 4.27 -2.85
N GLY A 108 18.28 4.61 -2.66
CA GLY A 108 17.72 5.06 -1.39
C GLY A 108 17.24 3.97 -0.47
N ALA A 109 16.65 4.42 0.64
CA ALA A 109 16.03 3.58 1.66
C ALA A 109 14.71 2.97 1.22
N ASN A 110 14.10 3.52 0.18
CA ASN A 110 12.75 3.20 -0.29
C ASN A 110 12.72 1.85 -1.02
N ARG A 111 12.60 0.76 -0.27
CA ARG A 111 12.62 -0.61 -0.79
C ARG A 111 11.28 -1.30 -0.60
N ILE A 112 10.70 -1.73 -1.72
CA ILE A 112 9.46 -2.51 -1.71
C ILE A 112 9.76 -3.96 -1.36
N ARG A 113 8.99 -4.50 -0.42
CA ARG A 113 8.99 -5.91 -0.06
C ARG A 113 8.09 -6.71 -0.99
N TYR A 114 6.83 -6.26 -1.14
CA TYR A 114 5.85 -6.82 -2.07
C TYR A 114 4.70 -5.84 -2.32
N LEU A 115 4.03 -6.03 -3.45
CA LEU A 115 2.69 -5.54 -3.75
C LEU A 115 1.75 -6.73 -3.75
N ARG A 116 0.63 -6.63 -3.03
CA ARG A 116 -0.33 -7.72 -2.88
C ARG A 116 -1.75 -7.21 -3.05
N VAL A 117 -2.55 -7.96 -3.82
CA VAL A 117 -3.99 -7.73 -3.93
C VAL A 117 -4.74 -8.97 -3.47
N LYS A 118 -5.75 -8.77 -2.62
CA LYS A 118 -6.69 -9.79 -2.17
C LYS A 118 -8.09 -9.43 -2.61
N LEU A 119 -8.77 -10.36 -3.28
CA LEU A 119 -10.16 -10.23 -3.70
C LEU A 119 -11.00 -11.33 -3.08
N ILE A 120 -12.13 -10.97 -2.46
CA ILE A 120 -13.10 -11.91 -1.89
C ILE A 120 -14.47 -11.62 -2.48
N TYR A 121 -15.10 -12.65 -3.06
CA TYR A 121 -16.44 -12.57 -3.63
C TYR A 121 -17.15 -13.94 -3.52
N PRO A 122 -18.49 -14.01 -3.52
CA PRO A 122 -19.23 -15.29 -3.49
C PRO A 122 -18.85 -16.17 -4.68
N ALA A 123 -18.68 -17.47 -4.45
CA ALA A 123 -18.39 -18.43 -5.53
C ALA A 123 -19.55 -18.55 -6.52
N LYS A 124 -20.77 -18.33 -6.04
CA LYS A 124 -22.01 -18.41 -6.84
C LYS A 124 -22.90 -17.22 -6.55
N ASP A 125 -23.63 -16.78 -7.59
CA ASP A 125 -24.70 -15.82 -7.43
C ASP A 125 -25.93 -16.49 -6.83
N GLY A 126 -26.44 -15.97 -5.70
CA GLY A 126 -27.62 -16.50 -5.00
C GLY A 126 -28.96 -16.09 -5.61
N ASP A 127 -28.99 -15.04 -6.46
CA ASP A 127 -30.22 -14.38 -6.89
C ASP A 127 -30.63 -14.67 -8.35
N GLN A 128 -30.23 -15.79 -8.93
CA GLN A 128 -30.66 -16.14 -10.29
C GLN A 128 -32.13 -16.63 -10.29
N PRO A 129 -33.08 -15.85 -10.79
CA PRO A 129 -34.45 -16.35 -10.97
C PRO A 129 -34.51 -17.36 -12.12
N LEU A 130 -34.92 -18.56 -11.81
CA LEU A 130 -35.29 -19.59 -12.78
C LEU A 130 -34.17 -20.22 -13.61
N GLY A 131 -33.41 -21.13 -13.01
CA GLY A 131 -32.74 -22.22 -13.75
C GLY A 131 -31.63 -21.77 -14.71
N GLY A 132 -30.90 -20.72 -14.39
CA GLY A 132 -29.70 -20.27 -15.12
C GLY A 132 -28.62 -21.37 -15.06
N ILE A 133 -28.05 -21.69 -16.21
CA ILE A 133 -27.14 -22.84 -16.39
C ILE A 133 -25.74 -22.57 -15.83
N ASP A 134 -25.37 -21.32 -15.54
CA ASP A 134 -24.07 -20.97 -14.96
C ASP A 134 -24.23 -19.82 -13.98
N THR A 135 -24.17 -20.13 -12.69
CA THR A 135 -24.19 -19.14 -11.61
C THR A 135 -22.82 -18.93 -10.96
N ASP A 136 -21.78 -19.57 -11.51
CA ASP A 136 -20.43 -19.46 -10.98
C ASP A 136 -19.84 -18.08 -11.29
N ASN A 137 -19.47 -17.37 -10.24
CA ASN A 137 -18.77 -16.10 -10.34
C ASN A 137 -17.30 -16.33 -10.68
N LYS A 138 -16.78 -15.52 -11.59
CA LYS A 138 -15.35 -15.42 -11.88
C LYS A 138 -14.99 -13.98 -12.15
N LEU A 139 -14.22 -13.40 -11.25
CA LEU A 139 -13.67 -12.05 -11.37
C LEU A 139 -12.16 -12.15 -11.53
N ASP A 140 -11.61 -11.40 -12.45
CA ASP A 140 -10.18 -11.35 -12.69
C ASP A 140 -9.59 -9.99 -12.32
N LEU A 141 -8.38 -10.03 -11.74
CA LEU A 141 -7.58 -8.88 -11.40
C LEU A 141 -6.49 -8.67 -12.44
N TYR A 142 -6.22 -7.42 -12.75
CA TYR A 142 -5.10 -6.99 -13.59
C TYR A 142 -4.34 -5.89 -12.86
N MET A 143 -3.04 -5.88 -12.97
CA MET A 143 -2.16 -4.87 -12.40
C MET A 143 -1.39 -4.20 -13.51
N TYR A 144 -1.48 -2.87 -13.55
CA TYR A 144 -0.77 -2.03 -14.50
C TYR A 144 0.17 -1.05 -13.77
N ASN A 145 1.32 -0.80 -14.35
CA ASN A 145 2.25 0.23 -13.86
C ASN A 145 1.83 1.63 -14.34
N SER A 146 2.64 2.64 -14.01
CA SER A 146 2.41 4.03 -14.40
C SER A 146 2.49 4.31 -15.92
N THR A 147 2.95 3.33 -16.71
CA THR A 147 3.03 3.38 -18.17
C THR A 147 2.06 2.42 -18.86
N ASP A 148 1.05 1.92 -18.11
CA ASP A 148 0.00 0.99 -18.58
C ASP A 148 0.52 -0.37 -19.05
N ASP A 149 1.70 -0.82 -18.60
CA ASP A 149 2.16 -2.17 -18.87
C ASP A 149 1.43 -3.17 -17.93
N ASP A 150 0.96 -4.30 -18.49
CA ASP A 150 0.38 -5.43 -17.73
C ASP A 150 1.51 -6.14 -16.94
N ILE A 151 1.51 -5.93 -15.63
CA ILE A 151 2.52 -6.47 -14.71
C ILE A 151 2.15 -7.89 -14.25
N ALA A 152 0.88 -8.10 -13.95
CA ALA A 152 0.35 -9.36 -13.44
C ALA A 152 -1.17 -9.42 -13.60
N ASN A 153 -1.69 -10.62 -13.76
CA ASN A 153 -3.14 -10.85 -13.75
C ASN A 153 -3.49 -12.22 -13.15
N THR A 154 -4.78 -12.44 -12.89
CA THR A 154 -5.30 -13.67 -12.29
C THR A 154 -6.03 -14.60 -13.26
N THR A 155 -6.03 -14.28 -14.54
CA THR A 155 -6.79 -15.01 -15.57
C THR A 155 -6.45 -16.50 -15.68
N ALA A 156 -5.19 -16.85 -15.42
CA ALA A 156 -4.70 -18.22 -15.43
C ALA A 156 -5.06 -19.03 -14.17
N ILE A 157 -5.61 -18.39 -13.13
CA ILE A 157 -6.03 -19.09 -11.90
C ILE A 157 -7.35 -19.81 -12.19
N GLY A 158 -7.31 -21.14 -12.20
CA GLY A 158 -8.49 -21.99 -12.37
C GLY A 158 -9.46 -21.85 -11.18
N ASP A 159 -10.73 -22.18 -11.40
CA ASP A 159 -11.78 -22.01 -10.40
C ASP A 159 -11.49 -22.80 -9.12
N ASP A 160 -10.88 -23.97 -9.21
CA ASP A 160 -10.51 -24.81 -8.07
C ASP A 160 -9.37 -24.20 -7.21
N ASN A 161 -8.67 -23.20 -7.72
CA ASN A 161 -7.57 -22.53 -7.04
C ASN A 161 -7.92 -21.10 -6.58
N ARG A 162 -9.22 -20.72 -6.66
CA ARG A 162 -9.72 -19.40 -6.25
C ARG A 162 -10.22 -19.34 -4.80
N ASP A 163 -9.87 -20.31 -3.99
CA ASP A 163 -10.23 -20.43 -2.58
C ASP A 163 -8.99 -20.48 -1.66
N ALA A 164 -7.86 -19.98 -2.15
CA ALA A 164 -6.62 -19.92 -1.41
C ALA A 164 -6.69 -18.89 -0.27
N GLY A 165 -6.65 -19.37 0.99
CA GLY A 165 -6.51 -18.52 2.19
C GLY A 165 -7.78 -18.41 3.03
N ASP A 166 -7.94 -17.29 3.76
CA ASP A 166 -8.91 -17.07 4.83
C ASP A 166 -10.34 -16.78 4.35
N CYS A 167 -10.84 -17.56 3.39
CA CYS A 167 -12.18 -17.40 2.87
C CYS A 167 -13.13 -18.47 3.43
N ASN A 168 -14.42 -18.11 3.51
CA ASN A 168 -15.47 -19.07 3.78
C ASN A 168 -15.60 -20.03 2.59
N SER A 169 -16.15 -21.23 2.82
CA SER A 169 -16.34 -22.24 1.78
C SER A 169 -17.29 -21.82 0.65
N GLU A 170 -18.10 -20.80 0.88
CA GLU A 170 -19.05 -20.23 -0.09
C GLU A 170 -18.42 -19.10 -0.93
N ASP A 171 -17.20 -18.69 -0.57
CA ASP A 171 -16.51 -17.57 -1.21
C ASP A 171 -15.34 -18.04 -2.06
N ARG A 172 -15.00 -17.23 -3.06
CA ARG A 172 -13.74 -17.26 -3.77
C ARG A 172 -12.79 -16.27 -3.15
N CYS A 173 -11.51 -16.65 -3.02
CA CYS A 173 -10.43 -15.85 -2.49
C CYS A 173 -9.29 -15.87 -3.49
N VAL A 174 -9.07 -14.76 -4.14
CA VAL A 174 -8.02 -14.63 -5.14
C VAL A 174 -6.91 -13.75 -4.59
N TRP A 175 -5.67 -14.22 -4.72
CA TRP A 175 -4.48 -13.47 -4.35
C TRP A 175 -3.60 -13.23 -5.56
N MET A 176 -3.18 -11.98 -5.72
CA MET A 176 -2.13 -11.59 -6.64
C MET A 176 -0.98 -11.02 -5.80
N VAL A 177 0.21 -11.61 -5.91
CA VAL A 177 1.40 -11.19 -5.13
C VAL A 177 2.55 -10.94 -6.09
N ILE A 178 3.05 -9.73 -6.07
CA ILE A 178 4.17 -9.27 -6.88
C ILE A 178 5.34 -8.95 -5.95
N GLY A 179 6.45 -9.66 -6.09
CA GLY A 179 7.64 -9.45 -5.27
C GLY A 179 8.27 -8.09 -5.55
N GLY A 180 8.88 -7.49 -4.52
CA GLY A 180 9.49 -6.16 -4.64
C GLY A 180 10.55 -6.03 -5.74
N SER A 181 11.29 -7.10 -6.03
CA SER A 181 12.25 -7.11 -7.14
C SER A 181 11.57 -6.99 -8.51
N THR A 182 10.37 -7.54 -8.66
CA THR A 182 9.57 -7.41 -9.90
C THR A 182 8.99 -6.00 -9.98
N VAL A 183 8.42 -5.48 -8.90
CA VAL A 183 7.89 -4.09 -8.86
C VAL A 183 8.97 -3.10 -9.27
N LYS A 184 10.19 -3.22 -8.75
CA LYS A 184 11.33 -2.38 -9.10
C LYS A 184 11.82 -2.51 -10.57
N GLY A 185 11.34 -3.47 -11.29
CA GLY A 185 11.63 -3.62 -12.74
C GLY A 185 10.78 -2.72 -13.64
N PHE A 186 9.82 -1.99 -13.06
CA PHE A 186 8.90 -1.11 -13.78
C PHE A 186 8.97 0.30 -13.22
N GLU A 187 8.50 1.28 -13.99
CA GLU A 187 8.51 2.69 -13.59
C GLU A 187 7.63 2.95 -12.36
N PRO A 188 8.13 3.71 -11.36
CA PRO A 188 7.31 4.18 -10.23
C PRO A 188 6.25 5.18 -10.70
N GLY A 189 5.31 5.49 -9.84
CA GLY A 189 4.23 6.45 -10.12
C GLY A 189 2.88 5.89 -9.70
N ASP A 190 1.80 6.40 -10.29
CA ASP A 190 0.46 5.89 -10.02
C ASP A 190 0.25 4.60 -10.80
N TRP A 191 0.13 3.50 -10.07
CA TRP A 191 -0.22 2.19 -10.60
C TRP A 191 -1.72 1.96 -10.44
N SER A 192 -2.28 1.08 -11.26
CA SER A 192 -3.69 0.73 -11.17
C SER A 192 -3.91 -0.76 -10.98
N CYS A 193 -4.97 -1.07 -10.22
CA CYS A 193 -5.52 -2.41 -10.11
C CYS A 193 -6.93 -2.42 -10.71
N ASP A 194 -7.10 -3.19 -11.78
CA ASP A 194 -8.38 -3.40 -12.43
C ASP A 194 -9.05 -4.67 -11.94
N LEU A 195 -10.33 -4.59 -11.63
CA LEU A 195 -11.21 -5.72 -11.41
C LEU A 195 -12.14 -5.87 -12.59
N GLN A 196 -12.13 -7.03 -13.23
CA GLN A 196 -12.92 -7.31 -14.42
C GLN A 196 -13.99 -8.36 -14.15
N ASN A 197 -15.23 -8.06 -14.59
CA ASN A 197 -16.33 -9.01 -14.66
C ASN A 197 -16.66 -9.34 -16.13
N ASP A 198 -16.36 -10.56 -16.55
CA ASP A 198 -16.67 -11.09 -17.87
C ASP A 198 -17.96 -11.93 -17.91
N LYS A 199 -18.67 -12.01 -16.80
CA LYS A 199 -19.92 -12.76 -16.68
C LYS A 199 -21.14 -11.94 -17.10
N THR A 200 -22.23 -12.65 -17.44
CA THR A 200 -23.50 -12.04 -17.86
C THR A 200 -24.43 -11.72 -16.68
N HIS A 201 -23.93 -11.79 -15.46
CA HIS A 201 -24.62 -11.42 -14.22
C HIS A 201 -23.74 -10.51 -13.38
N ASN A 202 -24.36 -9.71 -12.52
CA ASN A 202 -23.66 -8.87 -11.56
C ASN A 202 -23.01 -9.75 -10.49
N THR A 203 -21.93 -9.29 -9.89
CA THR A 203 -21.28 -10.00 -8.80
C THR A 203 -21.09 -9.07 -7.61
N ASP A 204 -21.55 -9.51 -6.43
CA ASP A 204 -21.29 -8.84 -5.17
C ASP A 204 -19.84 -9.10 -4.72
N VAL A 205 -19.09 -8.04 -4.52
CA VAL A 205 -17.72 -8.13 -4.00
C VAL A 205 -17.71 -7.83 -2.51
N LYS A 206 -17.28 -8.79 -1.70
CA LYS A 206 -17.21 -8.64 -0.25
C LYS A 206 -16.03 -7.77 0.17
N GLN A 207 -14.89 -7.95 -0.51
CA GLN A 207 -13.68 -7.19 -0.18
C GLN A 207 -12.67 -7.21 -1.32
N LEU A 208 -12.09 -6.04 -1.60
CA LEU A 208 -10.86 -5.86 -2.33
C LEU A 208 -9.85 -5.16 -1.41
N VAL A 209 -8.63 -5.68 -1.33
CA VAL A 209 -7.53 -5.07 -0.56
C VAL A 209 -6.32 -4.96 -1.46
N VAL A 210 -5.73 -3.77 -1.52
CA VAL A 210 -4.43 -3.53 -2.15
C VAL A 210 -3.45 -3.15 -1.06
N GLU A 211 -2.33 -3.85 -0.97
CA GLU A 211 -1.29 -3.62 0.02
C GLU A 211 0.07 -3.49 -0.66
N LEU A 212 0.76 -2.39 -0.39
CA LEU A 212 2.15 -2.18 -0.75
C LEU A 212 2.98 -2.09 0.52
N GLN A 213 3.91 -3.02 0.70
CA GLN A 213 4.76 -3.08 1.89
C GLN A 213 6.19 -2.72 1.55
N TYR A 214 6.74 -1.80 2.35
CA TYR A 214 8.14 -1.37 2.34
C TYR A 214 8.98 -2.11 3.37
N ARG A 215 10.33 -2.04 3.23
CA ARG A 215 11.31 -2.67 4.14
C ARG A 215 12.66 -1.95 4.12
#